data_98b0c1a5d8b99dfadaadb13e93c44225
#
_entry.id   98b0c1a5d8b99dfadaadb13e93c44225
#
_cell.length_a   1.000
_cell.length_b   1.000
_cell.length_c   1.000
_cell.angle_alpha   90.00
_cell.angle_beta   90.00
_cell.angle_gamma   90.00
#
_symmetry.space_group_name_H-M   'P 1'
#
loop_
_entity.id
_entity.type
_entity.pdbx_description
1 polymer ?
#
loop_
_entity_poly.entity_id
_entity_poly.type
_entity_poly.pdbx_seq_one_letter_code
_entity_poly.pdbx_strand_id
1 'polypeptide(L)'
;MELIRKQVRMNQMGKTVTDQFMIGGDYNVPDAKSDVGRVLSGEGSLRIEETRRVENYLRVTGKLNFKVLYVTDSGDPRPGALEGMIPFEEMVYMEEENGEGEDIVQVQRVECGVSLIHSRKLAVKALAEMTVHTEQITEKQV
;
A
#
# COMPACT_ATOMS: atom_id res chain seq x y z
N MET A 1 22.15 -15.41 -8.65
CA MET A 1 21.73 -15.42 -9.18
C MET A 1 20.73 -14.97 -10.06
N GLU A 2 19.53 -15.06 -9.77
CA GLU A 2 18.52 -14.56 -10.56
C GLU A 2 18.58 -13.14 -10.79
N LEU A 3 19.07 -12.39 -9.86
CA LEU A 3 19.16 -10.97 -9.99
C LEU A 3 20.03 -10.55 -11.16
N ILE A 4 21.10 -11.26 -11.36
CA ILE A 4 21.99 -10.89 -12.41
C ILE A 4 21.37 -11.06 -13.77
N ARG A 5 20.67 -12.13 -13.94
CA ARG A 5 20.05 -12.33 -15.22
C ARG A 5 19.00 -11.29 -15.51
N LYS A 6 18.28 -10.91 -14.47
CA LYS A 6 17.28 -9.91 -14.67
C LYS A 6 17.87 -8.60 -15.00
N GLN A 7 19.03 -8.31 -14.45
CA GLN A 7 19.62 -7.05 -14.74
C GLN A 7 20.00 -6.90 -16.18
N VAL A 8 20.46 -7.98 -16.80
CA VAL A 8 20.76 -7.88 -18.19
C VAL A 8 19.54 -7.48 -18.96
N ARG A 9 18.41 -8.04 -18.58
CA ARG A 9 17.21 -7.71 -19.25
C ARG A 9 16.76 -6.33 -18.93
N MET A 10 17.00 -5.89 -17.71
CA MET A 10 16.55 -4.60 -17.30
C MET A 10 17.26 -3.47 -17.95
N ASN A 11 18.38 -3.72 -18.56
CA ASN A 11 19.03 -2.66 -19.28
C ASN A 11 18.11 -2.09 -20.34
N GLN A 12 17.17 -2.86 -20.80
CA GLN A 12 16.28 -2.37 -21.80
C GLN A 12 15.05 -1.73 -21.20
N MET A 13 14.73 -2.08 -19.97
CA MET A 13 13.54 -1.57 -19.35
C MET A 13 13.80 -0.49 -18.33
N GLY A 14 15.05 -0.20 -18.05
CA GLY A 14 15.35 0.78 -17.06
C GLY A 14 15.56 0.17 -15.70
N LYS A 15 15.65 1.00 -14.69
CA LYS A 15 15.97 0.56 -13.36
C LYS A 15 14.75 0.17 -12.61
N THR A 16 14.94 -0.70 -11.65
CA THR A 16 13.88 -1.09 -10.74
C THR A 16 14.25 -0.61 -9.34
N VAL A 17 13.34 0.03 -8.69
CA VAL A 17 13.52 0.55 -7.34
C VAL A 17 12.50 -0.13 -6.45
N THR A 18 12.93 -0.59 -5.28
CA THR A 18 12.03 -1.17 -4.29
C THR A 18 11.89 -0.19 -3.15
N ASP A 19 10.67 0.02 -2.72
CA ASP A 19 10.37 0.96 -1.65
C ASP A 19 9.49 0.31 -0.61
N GLN A 20 9.85 0.48 0.66
CA GLN A 20 9.03 -0.01 1.76
C GLN A 20 8.63 1.17 2.60
N PHE A 21 7.38 1.20 3.01
CA PHE A 21 6.90 2.33 3.79
C PHE A 21 5.72 1.89 4.65
N MET A 22 5.41 2.73 5.63
CA MET A 22 4.33 2.45 6.57
C MET A 22 3.17 3.38 6.29
N ILE A 23 1.97 2.83 6.40
CA ILE A 23 0.75 3.61 6.33
C ILE A 23 0.05 3.36 7.64
N GLY A 24 -0.40 4.41 8.30
CA GLY A 24 -1.07 4.22 9.57
C GLY A 24 -2.08 5.29 9.85
N GLY A 25 -3.00 4.98 10.70
CA GLY A 25 -3.99 5.96 11.12
C GLY A 25 -4.97 5.35 12.08
N ASP A 26 -5.73 6.21 12.73
CA ASP A 26 -6.80 5.80 13.60
C ASP A 26 -8.08 5.77 12.79
N TYR A 27 -8.91 4.80 13.09
CA TYR A 27 -10.14 4.64 12.34
C TYR A 27 -11.29 4.55 13.34
N ASN A 28 -12.29 5.42 13.18
CA ASN A 28 -13.44 5.41 14.06
C ASN A 28 -14.43 4.38 13.57
N VAL A 29 -14.93 3.58 14.50
CA VAL A 29 -15.90 2.56 14.16
C VAL A 29 -17.19 3.27 13.76
N PRO A 30 -17.75 2.93 12.58
CA PRO A 30 -18.95 3.62 12.12
C PRO A 30 -20.11 3.46 13.07
N ASP A 31 -20.96 4.48 13.14
CA ASP A 31 -22.09 4.47 14.08
C ASP A 31 -22.98 3.26 13.89
N ALA A 32 -23.11 2.76 12.69
CA ALA A 32 -23.98 1.63 12.42
C ALA A 32 -23.44 0.31 12.95
N LYS A 33 -22.17 0.29 13.35
CA LYS A 33 -21.57 -0.95 13.83
C LYS A 33 -21.53 -0.98 15.34
N SER A 34 -21.56 -2.18 15.89
CA SER A 34 -21.51 -2.35 17.33
C SER A 34 -20.12 -2.06 17.87
N ASP A 35 -20.03 -1.86 19.17
CA ASP A 35 -18.75 -1.67 19.81
C ASP A 35 -17.87 -2.89 19.59
N VAL A 36 -16.59 -2.64 19.40
CA VAL A 36 -15.63 -3.69 19.14
C VAL A 36 -15.03 -4.13 20.48
N GLY A 37 -15.11 -5.42 20.76
CA GLY A 37 -14.55 -5.96 21.97
C GLY A 37 -13.14 -6.49 21.75
N ARG A 38 -12.93 -7.15 20.63
CA ARG A 38 -11.63 -7.76 20.36
C ARG A 38 -11.46 -7.91 18.88
N VAL A 39 -10.28 -7.55 18.40
CA VAL A 39 -9.95 -7.70 16.99
C VAL A 39 -9.44 -9.11 16.76
N LEU A 40 -9.99 -9.80 15.78
CA LEU A 40 -9.56 -11.15 15.43
C LEU A 40 -8.53 -11.14 14.31
N SER A 41 -8.73 -10.33 13.30
CA SER A 41 -7.76 -10.23 12.21
C SER A 41 -7.94 -8.94 11.44
N GLY A 42 -6.89 -8.56 10.75
CA GLY A 42 -6.92 -7.40 9.86
C GLY A 42 -6.25 -7.76 8.58
N GLU A 43 -6.78 -7.28 7.47
CA GLU A 43 -6.21 -7.49 6.16
C GLU A 43 -6.18 -6.17 5.44
N GLY A 44 -5.21 -6.00 4.55
CA GLY A 44 -5.12 -4.77 3.81
C GLY A 44 -4.63 -4.99 2.41
N SER A 45 -5.01 -4.09 1.52
CA SER A 45 -4.50 -4.08 0.17
C SER A 45 -4.33 -2.63 -0.26
N LEU A 46 -3.42 -2.39 -1.17
CA LEU A 46 -3.18 -1.05 -1.67
C LEU A 46 -3.80 -0.88 -3.03
N ARG A 47 -4.39 0.26 -3.24
CA ARG A 47 -4.85 0.66 -4.56
C ARG A 47 -4.12 1.92 -4.95
N ILE A 48 -3.33 1.83 -6.00
CA ILE A 48 -2.60 2.98 -6.51
C ILE A 48 -3.56 3.78 -7.38
N GLU A 49 -3.69 5.06 -7.09
CA GLU A 49 -4.61 5.90 -7.83
C GLU A 49 -3.91 6.82 -8.79
N GLU A 50 -2.74 7.29 -8.43
CA GLU A 50 -2.06 8.24 -9.28
C GLU A 50 -0.57 8.18 -9.05
N THR A 51 0.21 8.31 -10.11
CA THR A 51 1.65 8.43 -10.01
C THR A 51 2.08 9.64 -10.79
N ARG A 52 3.09 10.35 -10.30
CA ARG A 52 3.56 11.53 -10.98
C ARG A 52 5.03 11.77 -10.65
N ARG A 53 5.82 12.07 -11.66
CA ARG A 53 7.20 12.41 -11.46
C ARG A 53 7.32 13.81 -10.92
N VAL A 54 8.11 13.98 -9.88
CA VAL A 54 8.41 15.27 -9.31
C VAL A 54 9.91 15.26 -9.11
N GLU A 55 10.62 15.83 -10.03
CA GLU A 55 12.07 15.85 -9.99
C GLU A 55 12.62 14.43 -9.95
N ASN A 56 13.38 14.10 -8.93
CA ASN A 56 13.97 12.77 -8.83
C ASN A 56 13.09 11.80 -8.10
N TYR A 57 11.86 12.16 -7.85
CA TYR A 57 10.96 11.28 -7.11
C TYR A 57 9.75 10.90 -7.93
N LEU A 58 9.19 9.76 -7.62
CA LEU A 58 7.88 9.40 -8.13
C LEU A 58 6.91 9.53 -6.97
N ARG A 59 5.93 10.41 -7.11
CA ARG A 59 4.92 10.58 -6.10
C ARG A 59 3.81 9.60 -6.38
N VAL A 60 3.53 8.73 -5.43
CA VAL A 60 2.52 7.69 -5.58
C VAL A 60 1.43 7.95 -4.55
N THR A 61 0.20 8.07 -5.01
CA THR A 61 -0.92 8.27 -4.09
C THR A 61 -1.94 7.19 -4.31
N GLY A 62 -2.68 6.90 -3.29
CA GLY A 62 -3.70 5.88 -3.36
C GLY A 62 -4.36 5.68 -2.03
N LYS A 63 -4.93 4.49 -1.87
CA LYS A 63 -5.65 4.15 -0.65
C LYS A 63 -5.21 2.80 -0.13
N LEU A 64 -5.13 2.69 1.18
CA LEU A 64 -5.03 1.40 1.83
C LEU A 64 -6.45 0.98 2.16
N ASN A 65 -6.91 -0.10 1.54
CA ASN A 65 -8.21 -0.66 1.85
C ASN A 65 -8.00 -1.74 2.87
N PHE A 66 -8.75 -1.72 3.97
CA PHE A 66 -8.56 -2.72 5.00
C PHE A 66 -9.88 -3.30 5.43
N LYS A 67 -9.79 -4.50 5.97
CA LYS A 67 -10.95 -5.21 6.47
C LYS A 67 -10.58 -5.77 7.84
N VAL A 68 -11.50 -5.66 8.80
CA VAL A 68 -11.27 -6.10 10.15
C VAL A 68 -12.36 -7.08 10.54
N LEU A 69 -11.94 -8.20 11.10
CA LEU A 69 -12.87 -9.12 11.71
C LEU A 69 -12.72 -8.97 13.22
N TYR A 70 -13.84 -8.92 13.92
CA TYR A 70 -13.79 -8.67 15.36
C TYR A 70 -14.94 -9.35 16.06
N VAL A 71 -14.89 -9.33 17.39
CA VAL A 71 -15.97 -9.81 18.23
C VAL A 71 -16.53 -8.59 18.93
N THR A 72 -17.85 -8.48 18.99
CA THR A 72 -18.51 -7.33 19.58
C THR A 72 -18.31 -7.29 21.10
N ASP A 73 -18.34 -6.09 21.65
CA ASP A 73 -18.25 -5.89 23.10
C ASP A 73 -19.66 -5.83 23.66
N SER A 74 -20.22 -6.98 23.96
CA SER A 74 -21.58 -7.05 24.48
C SER A 74 -21.72 -8.30 25.34
N GLY A 75 -22.84 -8.39 26.03
CA GLY A 75 -23.10 -9.56 26.86
C GLY A 75 -23.26 -10.83 26.06
N ASP A 76 -23.53 -10.70 24.75
CA ASP A 76 -23.65 -11.82 23.87
C ASP A 76 -22.71 -11.57 22.69
N PRO A 77 -21.41 -11.82 22.87
CA PRO A 77 -20.43 -11.47 21.85
C PRO A 77 -20.69 -12.17 20.54
N ARG A 78 -20.58 -11.45 19.44
CA ARG A 78 -20.82 -11.99 18.13
C ARG A 78 -19.74 -11.51 17.17
N PRO A 79 -19.48 -12.28 16.12
CA PRO A 79 -18.49 -11.82 15.14
C PRO A 79 -19.05 -10.65 14.35
N GLY A 80 -18.19 -9.78 13.94
CA GLY A 80 -18.54 -8.66 13.09
C GLY A 80 -17.40 -8.37 12.13
N ALA A 81 -17.69 -7.56 11.15
CA ALA A 81 -16.68 -7.17 10.17
C ALA A 81 -16.89 -5.71 9.80
N LEU A 82 -15.79 -5.04 9.51
CA LEU A 82 -15.89 -3.69 8.99
C LEU A 82 -14.78 -3.46 7.98
N GLU A 83 -14.98 -2.49 7.12
CA GLU A 83 -14.02 -2.16 6.08
C GLU A 83 -13.81 -0.66 6.09
N GLY A 84 -12.62 -0.25 5.71
CA GLY A 84 -12.32 1.16 5.64
C GLY A 84 -11.20 1.43 4.68
N MET A 85 -10.88 2.71 4.54
CA MET A 85 -9.82 3.14 3.65
C MET A 85 -9.02 4.22 4.32
N ILE A 86 -7.71 4.20 4.09
CA ILE A 86 -6.82 5.25 4.57
C ILE A 86 -6.04 5.75 3.37
N PRO A 87 -6.08 7.04 3.07
CA PRO A 87 -5.30 7.56 1.95
C PRO A 87 -3.82 7.59 2.30
N PHE A 88 -2.98 7.44 1.30
CA PHE A 88 -1.55 7.52 1.51
C PHE A 88 -0.88 8.27 0.37
N GLU A 89 0.31 8.75 0.66
CA GLU A 89 1.13 9.38 -0.34
C GLU A 89 2.56 8.97 -0.02
N GLU A 90 3.26 8.48 -1.03
CA GLU A 90 4.64 8.06 -0.84
C GLU A 90 5.50 8.65 -1.94
N MET A 91 6.68 9.15 -1.58
CA MET A 91 7.61 9.69 -2.54
C MET A 91 8.75 8.71 -2.69
N VAL A 92 8.86 8.11 -3.86
CA VAL A 92 9.87 7.10 -4.13
C VAL A 92 11.03 7.76 -4.84
N TYR A 93 12.22 7.65 -4.28
CA TYR A 93 13.39 8.26 -4.87
C TYR A 93 13.84 7.42 -6.06
N MET A 94 13.95 8.04 -7.21
CA MET A 94 14.23 7.32 -8.43
C MET A 94 15.64 7.51 -8.95
N GLU A 95 16.41 8.31 -8.30
CA GLU A 95 17.80 8.56 -8.70
C GLU A 95 17.94 9.33 -9.99
N GLU A 96 17.03 9.22 -10.90
CA GLU A 96 17.13 9.91 -12.16
C GLU A 96 15.93 10.76 -12.38
N GLU A 97 16.18 11.95 -12.89
CA GLU A 97 15.12 12.86 -13.13
C GLU A 97 14.39 12.59 -14.40
N ASN A 98 14.87 11.74 -15.19
CA ASN A 98 14.42 11.56 -16.49
C ASN A 98 12.99 11.28 -16.69
N GLY A 99 12.35 11.93 -17.55
CA GLY A 99 10.98 11.74 -17.83
C GLY A 99 10.65 10.89 -18.99
N GLU A 100 11.62 10.30 -19.63
CA GLU A 100 11.28 9.47 -20.75
C GLU A 100 10.92 8.10 -20.30
N GLY A 101 9.98 7.49 -20.86
CA GLY A 101 9.54 6.19 -20.45
C GLY A 101 8.39 6.31 -19.49
N GLU A 102 7.87 5.17 -19.14
CA GLU A 102 6.70 5.09 -18.30
C GLU A 102 7.05 4.40 -17.01
N ASP A 103 6.67 4.98 -15.89
CA ASP A 103 6.93 4.39 -14.59
C ASP A 103 5.80 3.43 -14.24
N ILE A 104 6.16 2.21 -13.94
CA ILE A 104 5.19 1.18 -13.62
C ILE A 104 5.39 0.78 -12.17
N VAL A 105 4.33 0.87 -11.39
CA VAL A 105 4.36 0.58 -9.97
C VAL A 105 3.64 -0.72 -9.71
N GLN A 106 4.30 -1.62 -8.98
CA GLN A 106 3.69 -2.88 -8.60
C GLN A 106 3.75 -3.04 -7.11
N VAL A 107 2.63 -3.38 -6.49
CA VAL A 107 2.58 -3.63 -5.06
C VAL A 107 3.02 -5.07 -4.85
N GLN A 108 4.07 -5.25 -4.06
CA GLN A 108 4.61 -6.57 -3.82
C GLN A 108 4.08 -7.21 -2.56
N ARG A 109 3.83 -6.41 -1.54
CA ARG A 109 3.42 -6.97 -0.27
C ARG A 109 2.76 -5.92 0.59
N VAL A 110 1.73 -6.30 1.31
CA VAL A 110 1.08 -5.43 2.28
C VAL A 110 0.81 -6.29 3.52
N GLU A 111 1.35 -5.86 4.65
CA GLU A 111 1.08 -6.52 5.92
C GLU A 111 0.32 -5.54 6.77
N CYS A 112 -0.89 -5.87 7.11
CA CYS A 112 -1.78 -4.94 7.82
C CYS A 112 -2.09 -5.47 9.19
N GLY A 113 -1.91 -4.65 10.21
CA GLY A 113 -2.25 -4.98 11.57
C GLY A 113 -3.26 -3.99 12.09
N VAL A 114 -4.19 -4.48 12.89
CA VAL A 114 -5.23 -3.64 13.47
C VAL A 114 -5.26 -3.93 14.94
N SER A 115 -5.27 -2.88 15.75
CA SER A 115 -5.37 -3.05 17.20
C SER A 115 -6.45 -2.15 17.72
N LEU A 116 -6.94 -2.49 18.92
CA LEU A 116 -8.04 -1.76 19.53
C LEU A 116 -7.49 -0.63 20.37
N ILE A 117 -7.94 0.59 20.13
CA ILE A 117 -7.63 1.70 21.01
C ILE A 117 -8.72 1.76 22.09
N HIS A 118 -9.97 1.73 21.67
CA HIS A 118 -11.09 1.54 22.57
C HIS A 118 -12.25 1.04 21.72
N SER A 119 -13.40 0.77 22.31
CA SER A 119 -14.47 0.06 21.63
C SER A 119 -14.98 0.76 20.37
N ARG A 120 -14.67 2.04 20.22
CA ARG A 120 -15.13 2.80 19.05
C ARG A 120 -13.97 3.32 18.20
N LYS A 121 -12.75 2.92 18.47
CA LYS A 121 -11.61 3.42 17.70
C LYS A 121 -10.52 2.37 17.56
N LEU A 122 -10.05 2.20 16.35
CA LEU A 122 -9.03 1.21 16.01
C LEU A 122 -7.78 1.90 15.50
N ALA A 123 -6.64 1.30 15.73
CA ALA A 123 -5.40 1.75 15.14
C ALA A 123 -5.07 0.79 14.01
N VAL A 124 -4.84 1.31 12.82
CA VAL A 124 -4.53 0.51 11.65
C VAL A 124 -3.12 0.86 11.20
N LYS A 125 -2.29 -0.13 11.01
CA LYS A 125 -0.94 0.08 10.51
C LYS A 125 -0.65 -0.96 9.46
N ALA A 126 -0.01 -0.54 8.39
CA ALA A 126 0.35 -1.45 7.33
C ALA A 126 1.77 -1.19 6.88
N LEU A 127 2.51 -2.25 6.64
CA LEU A 127 3.81 -2.17 6.01
C LEU A 127 3.60 -2.53 4.56
N ALA A 128 3.97 -1.64 3.66
CA ALA A 128 3.76 -1.84 2.25
C ALA A 128 5.10 -1.89 1.53
N GLU A 129 5.17 -2.74 0.53
CA GLU A 129 6.36 -2.82 -0.29
C GLU A 129 5.93 -2.75 -1.74
N MET A 130 6.56 -1.88 -2.52
CA MET A 130 6.25 -1.79 -3.92
C MET A 130 7.52 -1.63 -4.72
N THR A 131 7.47 -2.02 -5.98
CA THR A 131 8.58 -1.82 -6.89
C THR A 131 8.12 -0.88 -7.98
N VAL A 132 9.05 -0.08 -8.45
CA VAL A 132 8.82 0.85 -9.53
C VAL A 132 9.88 0.58 -10.57
N HIS A 133 9.47 0.41 -11.80
CA HIS A 133 10.46 0.33 -12.86
C HIS A 133 9.99 1.20 -14.03
N THR A 134 10.95 1.69 -14.78
CA THR A 134 10.68 2.57 -15.88
C THR A 134 10.91 1.83 -17.17
N GLU A 135 9.89 1.77 -18.00
CA GLU A 135 10.03 1.13 -19.30
C GLU A 135 10.36 2.16 -20.32
N GLN A 136 11.37 1.84 -21.11
CA GLN A 136 11.75 2.76 -22.16
C GLN A 136 10.79 2.60 -23.31
N ILE A 137 10.49 3.70 -23.90
CA ILE A 137 9.58 3.65 -25.00
C ILE A 137 10.25 3.48 -26.27
N THR A 138 11.51 3.53 -26.25
CA THR A 138 12.14 3.55 -27.48
C THR A 138 12.02 2.47 -28.37
N GLU A 139 11.83 1.60 -28.03
CA GLU A 139 11.83 0.67 -28.85
C GLU A 139 11.20 0.71 -29.88
N LYS A 140 10.80 1.38 -30.07
CA LYS A 140 10.20 1.48 -30.99
C LYS A 140 10.85 1.47 -31.96
N GLN A 141 11.46 1.55 -31.96
CA GLN A 141 12.05 1.54 -32.79
C GLN A 141 12.13 0.75 -33.52
N VAL A 142 11.97 0.49 -33.52
CA VAL A 142 12.08 -0.23 -34.23
C VAL A 142 12.08 -0.47 -34.94
#